data_892064093431460d0fefd8a1eebf4caf
#
_entry.id   892064093431460d0fefd8a1eebf4caf
#
_cell.length_a   1.000
_cell.length_b   1.000
_cell.length_c   1.000
_cell.angle_alpha   90.00
_cell.angle_beta   90.00
_cell.angle_gamma   90.00
#
_symmetry.space_group_name_H-M   'P 1'
#
loop_
_entity.id
_entity.type
_entity.pdbx_description
1 polymer ?
#
loop_
_entity_poly.entity_id
_entity_poly.type
_entity_poly.pdbx_seq_one_letter_code
_entity_poly.pdbx_strand_id
1 'polypeptide(L)'
;MISIKNLTKEFSGQKVLDGINFDIKKGEVVALVGASGAGKSTILRSLNYLEQPDSGTITIDDFKVDFKTITKEQILTLRRKLAMVFQQFNLFERRTALDNVKEGLKIVKKLSDEEATKIAKEELAKVGLSNRENHYPRHLSGGQKQRVALARALAMKPDVLLLDEPTSALDPELVGEVEKSIADAAKSGQTMILVSHDMNFVYQVADKVL
;
A
#
# COMPACT_ATOMS: atom_id res chain seq x y z
N MET A 1 13.18 -5.89 -9.34
CA MET A 1 13.29 -6.90 -8.27
C MET A 1 13.40 -6.20 -6.93
N ILE A 2 12.68 -6.67 -5.94
CA ILE A 2 12.73 -6.09 -4.58
C ILE A 2 13.38 -7.13 -3.66
N SER A 3 14.35 -6.69 -2.86
CA SER A 3 15.05 -7.56 -1.90
C SER A 3 15.09 -6.92 -0.54
N ILE A 4 14.62 -7.62 0.47
CA ILE A 4 14.64 -7.25 1.87
C ILE A 4 15.62 -8.19 2.58
N LYS A 5 16.60 -7.63 3.31
CA LYS A 5 17.61 -8.43 4.01
C LYS A 5 17.82 -7.95 5.44
N ASN A 6 17.83 -8.91 6.37
CA ASN A 6 18.12 -8.72 7.78
C ASN A 6 17.28 -7.62 8.45
N LEU A 7 16.01 -7.49 8.02
CA LEU A 7 15.09 -6.50 8.59
C LEU A 7 14.82 -6.84 10.05
N THR A 8 15.19 -5.94 10.95
CA THR A 8 15.08 -6.13 12.40
C THR A 8 14.36 -4.94 13.02
N LYS A 9 13.43 -5.22 13.94
CA LYS A 9 12.73 -4.23 14.72
C LYS A 9 12.47 -4.74 16.12
N GLU A 10 12.79 -3.93 17.10
CA GLU A 10 12.56 -4.17 18.51
C GLU A 10 11.67 -3.06 19.11
N PHE A 11 10.81 -3.42 20.03
CA PHE A 11 10.02 -2.51 20.85
C PHE A 11 10.18 -2.87 22.31
N SER A 12 10.66 -1.91 23.10
CA SER A 12 10.80 -2.07 24.57
C SER A 12 11.54 -3.35 24.99
N GLY A 13 12.60 -3.72 24.27
CA GLY A 13 13.41 -4.91 24.56
C GLY A 13 12.88 -6.21 23.94
N GLN A 14 11.73 -6.18 23.28
CA GLN A 14 11.18 -7.34 22.59
C GLN A 14 11.40 -7.23 21.08
N LYS A 15 12.11 -8.20 20.49
CA LYS A 15 12.27 -8.30 19.04
C LYS A 15 10.95 -8.75 18.40
N VAL A 16 10.40 -7.89 17.56
CA VAL A 16 9.20 -8.18 16.77
C VAL A 16 9.57 -8.65 15.37
N LEU A 17 10.64 -8.09 14.81
CA LEU A 17 11.26 -8.58 13.58
C LEU A 17 12.70 -8.97 13.89
N ASP A 18 13.11 -10.18 13.57
CA ASP A 18 14.45 -10.70 13.82
C ASP A 18 15.08 -11.24 12.54
N GLY A 19 15.78 -10.36 11.83
CA GLY A 19 16.54 -10.72 10.65
C GLY A 19 15.70 -11.21 9.47
N ILE A 20 14.53 -10.63 9.22
CA ILE A 20 13.61 -11.04 8.16
C ILE A 20 14.24 -10.85 6.78
N ASN A 21 14.16 -11.89 5.95
CA ASN A 21 14.71 -11.91 4.60
C ASN A 21 13.69 -12.45 3.61
N PHE A 22 13.44 -11.73 2.53
CA PHE A 22 12.66 -12.22 1.39
C PHE A 22 12.88 -11.35 0.14
N ASP A 23 12.61 -11.95 -1.01
CA ASP A 23 12.70 -11.31 -2.32
C ASP A 23 11.35 -11.37 -3.01
N ILE A 24 11.06 -10.35 -3.85
CA ILE A 24 9.84 -10.21 -4.63
C ILE A 24 10.22 -9.89 -6.07
N LYS A 25 9.65 -10.62 -7.02
CA LYS A 25 9.79 -10.33 -8.44
C LYS A 25 8.84 -9.18 -8.84
N LYS A 26 9.19 -8.48 -9.91
CA LYS A 26 8.30 -7.46 -10.47
C LYS A 26 6.99 -8.10 -10.94
N GLY A 27 5.86 -7.53 -10.54
CA GLY A 27 4.52 -8.05 -10.81
C GLY A 27 4.07 -9.16 -9.88
N GLU A 28 4.91 -9.63 -8.94
CA GLU A 28 4.57 -10.69 -7.99
C GLU A 28 3.75 -10.12 -6.81
N VAL A 29 2.77 -10.87 -6.36
CA VAL A 29 1.99 -10.61 -5.14
C VAL A 29 2.47 -11.53 -4.04
N VAL A 30 3.04 -10.97 -2.97
CA VAL A 30 3.49 -11.70 -1.80
C VAL A 30 2.52 -11.46 -0.64
N ALA A 31 1.91 -12.51 -0.12
CA ALA A 31 1.06 -12.44 1.07
C ALA A 31 1.85 -12.78 2.33
N LEU A 32 1.71 -11.94 3.35
CA LEU A 32 2.21 -12.22 4.70
C LEU A 32 1.06 -12.75 5.56
N VAL A 33 1.17 -13.99 6.01
CA VAL A 33 0.15 -14.64 6.84
C VAL A 33 0.73 -15.05 8.19
N GLY A 34 -0.13 -15.23 9.18
CA GLY A 34 0.29 -15.66 10.53
C GLY A 34 -0.60 -15.07 11.61
N ALA A 35 -0.33 -15.44 12.86
CA ALA A 35 -1.11 -15.01 14.02
C ALA A 35 -1.17 -13.47 14.16
N SER A 36 -2.22 -12.97 14.82
CA SER A 36 -2.26 -11.56 15.21
C SER A 36 -1.07 -11.25 16.12
N GLY A 37 -0.47 -10.07 15.93
CA GLY A 37 0.73 -9.67 16.69
C GLY A 37 2.06 -10.27 16.17
N ALA A 38 2.08 -11.11 15.15
CA ALA A 38 3.30 -11.72 14.60
C ALA A 38 4.23 -10.73 13.84
N GLY A 39 3.92 -9.43 13.83
CA GLY A 39 4.79 -8.43 13.21
C GLY A 39 4.50 -8.13 11.74
N LYS A 40 3.44 -8.69 11.13
CA LYS A 40 3.11 -8.49 9.71
C LYS A 40 2.96 -7.02 9.31
N SER A 41 2.11 -6.28 10.02
CA SER A 41 1.95 -4.82 9.80
C SER A 41 3.23 -4.05 10.12
N THR A 42 4.02 -4.53 11.08
CA THR A 42 5.33 -3.94 11.40
C THR A 42 6.29 -4.08 10.23
N ILE A 43 6.28 -5.20 9.49
CA ILE A 43 7.06 -5.35 8.25
C ILE A 43 6.67 -4.25 7.27
N LEU A 44 5.37 -4.11 6.91
CA LEU A 44 4.92 -3.11 5.94
C LEU A 44 5.28 -1.69 6.35
N ARG A 45 5.05 -1.35 7.62
CA ARG A 45 5.35 -0.01 8.17
C ARG A 45 6.85 0.26 8.21
N SER A 46 7.66 -0.76 8.47
CA SER A 46 9.12 -0.65 8.43
C SER A 46 9.64 -0.43 7.02
N LEU A 47 9.10 -1.15 6.03
CA LEU A 47 9.49 -0.99 4.63
C LEU A 47 9.19 0.44 4.12
N ASN A 48 8.06 1.02 4.51
CA ASN A 48 7.69 2.40 4.14
C ASN A 48 8.26 3.46 5.11
N TYR A 49 9.11 3.05 6.05
CA TYR A 49 9.72 3.91 7.08
C TYR A 49 8.68 4.74 7.87
N LEU A 50 7.48 4.20 8.06
CA LEU A 50 6.48 4.70 9.02
C LEU A 50 6.83 4.27 10.44
N GLU A 51 7.39 3.06 10.56
CA GLU A 51 8.07 2.56 11.74
C GLU A 51 9.55 2.43 11.42
N GLN A 52 10.41 3.10 12.17
CA GLN A 52 11.85 3.09 11.92
C GLN A 52 12.42 1.71 12.24
N PRO A 53 12.99 0.97 11.27
CA PRO A 53 13.71 -0.27 11.54
C PRO A 53 14.99 -0.02 12.33
N ASP A 54 15.40 -0.98 13.14
CA ASP A 54 16.68 -0.90 13.86
C ASP A 54 17.85 -1.31 12.96
N SER A 55 17.62 -2.22 12.02
CA SER A 55 18.61 -2.62 11.01
C SER A 55 17.94 -3.31 9.82
N GLY A 56 18.74 -3.55 8.79
CA GLY A 56 18.36 -4.23 7.57
C GLY A 56 18.52 -3.36 6.35
N THR A 57 18.34 -3.96 5.19
CA THR A 57 18.42 -3.27 3.91
C THR A 57 17.20 -3.56 3.05
N ILE A 58 16.78 -2.58 2.26
CA ILE A 58 15.85 -2.76 1.16
C ILE A 58 16.49 -2.33 -0.15
N THR A 59 16.31 -3.15 -1.17
CA THR A 59 16.73 -2.83 -2.54
C THR A 59 15.51 -2.90 -3.45
N ILE A 60 15.26 -1.85 -4.23
CA ILE A 60 14.20 -1.77 -5.24
C ILE A 60 14.86 -1.38 -6.55
N ASP A 61 15.04 -2.35 -7.44
CA ASP A 61 15.86 -2.27 -8.64
C ASP A 61 17.28 -1.75 -8.30
N ASP A 62 17.69 -0.57 -8.77
CA ASP A 62 19.00 0.03 -8.48
C ASP A 62 19.03 0.88 -7.20
N PHE A 63 17.88 1.10 -6.57
CA PHE A 63 17.79 1.88 -5.34
C PHE A 63 17.96 1.00 -4.12
N LYS A 64 19.10 1.16 -3.42
CA LYS A 64 19.42 0.41 -2.20
C LYS A 64 19.52 1.34 -1.00
N VAL A 65 18.93 0.92 0.11
CA VAL A 65 18.93 1.63 1.40
C VAL A 65 19.34 0.68 2.52
N ASP A 66 20.23 1.18 3.38
CA ASP A 66 20.52 0.61 4.70
C ASP A 66 19.77 1.43 5.75
N PHE A 67 18.88 0.79 6.51
CA PHE A 67 18.03 1.48 7.47
C PHE A 67 18.79 2.10 8.64
N LYS A 68 20.03 1.65 8.94
CA LYS A 68 20.89 2.26 9.98
C LYS A 68 21.44 3.62 9.57
N THR A 69 21.62 3.83 8.27
CA THR A 69 22.30 5.03 7.74
C THR A 69 21.43 5.83 6.78
N ILE A 70 20.13 5.50 6.71
CA ILE A 70 19.20 6.13 5.77
C ILE A 70 19.10 7.64 5.97
N THR A 71 19.20 8.39 4.89
CA THR A 71 19.05 9.84 4.87
C THR A 71 17.59 10.26 4.67
N LYS A 72 17.27 11.52 5.01
CA LYS A 72 15.93 12.09 4.77
C LYS A 72 15.53 12.02 3.29
N GLU A 73 16.46 12.24 2.38
CA GLU A 73 16.23 12.18 0.93
C GLU A 73 15.92 10.75 0.48
N GLN A 74 16.64 9.77 1.02
CA GLN A 74 16.39 8.35 0.75
C GLN A 74 15.03 7.92 1.29
N ILE A 75 14.60 8.40 2.47
CA ILE A 75 13.26 8.14 3.01
C ILE A 75 12.18 8.69 2.05
N LEU A 76 12.34 9.91 1.55
CA LEU A 76 11.39 10.49 0.60
C LEU A 76 11.35 9.70 -0.71
N THR A 77 12.50 9.26 -1.20
CA THR A 77 12.59 8.42 -2.41
C THR A 77 11.93 7.07 -2.18
N LEU A 78 12.21 6.43 -1.04
CA LEU A 78 11.60 5.16 -0.64
C LEU A 78 10.06 5.26 -0.61
N ARG A 79 9.52 6.30 0.02
CA ARG A 79 8.07 6.56 0.10
C ARG A 79 7.41 6.88 -1.24
N ARG A 80 8.17 7.33 -2.24
CA ARG A 80 7.66 7.51 -3.60
C ARG A 80 7.59 6.19 -4.36
N LYS A 81 8.50 5.26 -4.05
CA LYS A 81 8.54 3.92 -4.63
C LYS A 81 7.52 2.96 -3.99
N LEU A 82 7.19 3.18 -2.73
CA LEU A 82 6.28 2.36 -1.95
C LEU A 82 5.02 3.16 -1.61
N ALA A 83 3.87 2.74 -2.12
CA ALA A 83 2.58 3.27 -1.66
C ALA A 83 1.93 2.31 -0.67
N MET A 84 1.21 2.83 0.31
CA MET A 84 0.57 2.02 1.34
C MET A 84 -0.92 2.30 1.45
N VAL A 85 -1.71 1.24 1.50
CA VAL A 85 -3.13 1.24 1.82
C VAL A 85 -3.30 0.62 3.20
N PHE A 86 -3.97 1.33 4.09
CA PHE A 86 -4.13 0.96 5.49
C PHE A 86 -5.47 0.28 5.75
N GLN A 87 -5.58 -0.41 6.87
CA GLN A 87 -6.83 -0.92 7.40
C GLN A 87 -7.87 0.20 7.59
N GLN A 88 -7.45 1.33 8.17
CA GLN A 88 -8.24 2.56 8.20
C GLN A 88 -7.96 3.34 6.93
N PHE A 89 -8.99 3.81 6.28
CA PHE A 89 -8.94 4.42 4.93
C PHE A 89 -7.97 5.61 4.81
N ASN A 90 -7.77 6.36 5.91
CA ASN A 90 -6.88 7.52 6.01
C ASN A 90 -7.11 8.55 4.88
N LEU A 91 -8.39 8.78 4.55
CA LEU A 91 -8.77 9.81 3.59
C LEU A 91 -8.75 11.20 4.22
N PHE A 92 -8.46 12.20 3.42
CA PHE A 92 -8.62 13.58 3.81
C PHE A 92 -10.12 13.92 3.87
N GLU A 93 -10.69 14.06 5.06
CA GLU A 93 -12.12 14.21 5.31
C GLU A 93 -12.74 15.46 4.63
N ARG A 94 -11.94 16.51 4.46
CA ARG A 94 -12.35 17.77 3.83
C ARG A 94 -12.03 17.83 2.33
N ARG A 95 -11.71 16.71 1.71
CA ARG A 95 -11.42 16.56 0.29
C ARG A 95 -12.41 15.58 -0.35
N THR A 96 -12.80 15.85 -1.59
CA THR A 96 -13.59 14.89 -2.37
C THR A 96 -12.80 13.62 -2.67
N ALA A 97 -13.46 12.59 -3.20
CA ALA A 97 -12.76 11.38 -3.66
C ALA A 97 -11.71 11.74 -4.73
N LEU A 98 -12.07 12.59 -5.69
CA LEU A 98 -11.16 13.09 -6.72
C LEU A 98 -9.97 13.82 -6.12
N ASP A 99 -10.20 14.75 -5.20
CA ASP A 99 -9.13 15.53 -4.57
C ASP A 99 -8.22 14.67 -3.70
N ASN A 100 -8.76 13.63 -3.03
CA ASN A 100 -7.96 12.65 -2.30
C ASN A 100 -6.93 11.96 -3.21
N VAL A 101 -7.33 11.60 -4.42
CA VAL A 101 -6.43 10.96 -5.39
C VAL A 101 -5.46 11.97 -6.01
N LYS A 102 -5.92 13.19 -6.31
CA LYS A 102 -5.12 14.27 -6.90
C LYS A 102 -3.99 14.78 -6.00
N GLU A 103 -4.17 14.76 -4.68
CA GLU A 103 -3.26 15.44 -3.74
C GLU A 103 -1.80 15.01 -3.92
N GLY A 104 -1.53 13.70 -3.95
CA GLY A 104 -0.17 13.18 -4.17
C GLY A 104 0.40 13.55 -5.53
N LEU A 105 -0.43 13.55 -6.57
CA LEU A 105 -0.02 13.92 -7.93
C LEU A 105 0.42 15.39 -8.00
N LYS A 106 -0.30 16.29 -7.34
CA LYS A 106 0.01 17.73 -7.31
C LYS A 106 1.21 18.05 -6.41
N ILE A 107 1.21 17.53 -5.19
CA ILE A 107 2.20 17.90 -4.17
C ILE A 107 3.53 17.18 -4.37
N VAL A 108 3.50 15.88 -4.68
CA VAL A 108 4.71 15.05 -4.76
C VAL A 108 5.23 14.98 -6.20
N LYS A 109 4.35 14.72 -7.18
CA LYS A 109 4.75 14.63 -8.60
C LYS A 109 4.80 15.97 -9.30
N LYS A 110 4.28 17.04 -8.69
CA LYS A 110 4.27 18.41 -9.25
C LYS A 110 3.53 18.53 -10.58
N LEU A 111 2.54 17.67 -10.81
CA LEU A 111 1.72 17.73 -12.02
C LEU A 111 0.78 18.95 -12.00
N SER A 112 0.40 19.41 -13.19
CA SER A 112 -0.65 20.41 -13.34
C SER A 112 -1.98 19.89 -12.79
N ASP A 113 -2.91 20.79 -12.50
CA ASP A 113 -4.25 20.40 -12.02
C ASP A 113 -5.01 19.57 -13.04
N GLU A 114 -4.84 19.89 -14.32
CA GLU A 114 -5.48 19.19 -15.44
C GLU A 114 -4.95 17.75 -15.56
N GLU A 115 -3.63 17.57 -15.58
CA GLU A 115 -2.98 16.25 -15.64
C GLU A 115 -3.33 15.39 -14.42
N ALA A 116 -3.27 15.97 -13.21
CA ALA A 116 -3.65 15.29 -11.98
C ALA A 116 -5.12 14.88 -11.98
N THR A 117 -6.00 15.73 -12.50
CA THR A 117 -7.44 15.43 -12.62
C THR A 117 -7.68 14.27 -13.58
N LYS A 118 -7.03 14.26 -14.74
CA LYS A 118 -7.15 13.18 -15.72
C LYS A 118 -6.75 11.84 -15.11
N ILE A 119 -5.56 11.77 -14.51
CA ILE A 119 -5.05 10.53 -13.88
C ILE A 119 -5.98 10.10 -12.74
N ALA A 120 -6.42 11.02 -11.88
CA ALA A 120 -7.28 10.69 -10.75
C ALA A 120 -8.64 10.13 -11.19
N LYS A 121 -9.24 10.66 -12.24
CA LYS A 121 -10.47 10.12 -12.83
C LYS A 121 -10.27 8.73 -13.40
N GLU A 122 -9.18 8.50 -14.12
CA GLU A 122 -8.84 7.17 -14.64
C GLU A 122 -8.69 6.14 -13.52
N GLU A 123 -8.00 6.48 -12.43
CA GLU A 123 -7.83 5.55 -11.30
C GLU A 123 -9.12 5.32 -10.52
N LEU A 124 -9.96 6.35 -10.34
CA LEU A 124 -11.29 6.19 -9.74
C LEU A 124 -12.21 5.31 -10.62
N ALA A 125 -12.12 5.44 -11.94
CA ALA A 125 -12.87 4.60 -12.87
C ALA A 125 -12.46 3.12 -12.76
N LYS A 126 -11.16 2.82 -12.66
CA LYS A 126 -10.64 1.45 -12.48
C LYS A 126 -11.18 0.75 -11.24
N VAL A 127 -11.44 1.51 -10.17
CA VAL A 127 -12.04 0.98 -8.94
C VAL A 127 -13.56 1.14 -8.87
N GLY A 128 -14.21 1.47 -10.00
CA GLY A 128 -15.68 1.56 -10.11
C GLY A 128 -16.31 2.77 -9.42
N LEU A 129 -15.58 3.89 -9.30
CA LEU A 129 -16.03 5.08 -8.57
C LEU A 129 -16.19 6.34 -9.45
N SER A 130 -16.36 6.20 -10.77
CA SER A 130 -16.55 7.35 -11.68
C SER A 130 -17.75 8.24 -11.30
N ASN A 131 -18.79 7.67 -10.71
CA ASN A 131 -19.97 8.40 -10.26
C ASN A 131 -19.86 8.96 -8.84
N ARG A 132 -18.69 8.81 -8.20
CA ARG A 132 -18.42 9.23 -6.80
C ARG A 132 -17.30 10.26 -6.68
N GLU A 133 -16.76 10.75 -7.79
CA GLU A 133 -15.62 11.67 -7.84
C GLU A 133 -15.78 12.90 -6.91
N ASN A 134 -16.98 13.47 -6.86
CA ASN A 134 -17.28 14.68 -6.10
C ASN A 134 -17.81 14.43 -4.69
N HIS A 135 -17.84 13.17 -4.24
CA HIS A 135 -18.31 12.82 -2.90
C HIS A 135 -17.19 13.01 -1.86
N TYR A 136 -17.56 13.53 -0.71
CA TYR A 136 -16.69 13.59 0.47
C TYR A 136 -16.69 12.24 1.20
N PRO A 137 -15.64 11.89 1.95
CA PRO A 137 -15.55 10.62 2.67
C PRO A 137 -16.78 10.28 3.53
N ARG A 138 -17.36 11.27 4.19
CA ARG A 138 -18.59 11.12 4.99
C ARG A 138 -19.81 10.60 4.21
N HIS A 139 -19.81 10.75 2.89
CA HIS A 139 -20.89 10.32 1.99
C HIS A 139 -20.55 9.03 1.21
N LEU A 140 -19.47 8.36 1.59
CA LEU A 140 -19.01 7.12 0.99
C LEU A 140 -19.15 5.96 1.97
N SER A 141 -19.52 4.77 1.48
CA SER A 141 -19.47 3.55 2.28
C SER A 141 -18.02 3.17 2.63
N GLY A 142 -17.82 2.27 3.59
CA GLY A 142 -16.49 1.76 3.95
C GLY A 142 -15.74 1.21 2.75
N GLY A 143 -16.39 0.36 1.94
CA GLY A 143 -15.79 -0.20 0.73
C GLY A 143 -15.46 0.86 -0.33
N GLN A 144 -16.31 1.90 -0.48
CA GLN A 144 -16.01 3.03 -1.37
C GLN A 144 -14.81 3.84 -0.87
N LYS A 145 -14.72 4.13 0.44
CA LYS A 145 -13.56 4.81 1.04
C LYS A 145 -12.27 4.02 0.79
N GLN A 146 -12.31 2.71 0.97
CA GLN A 146 -11.14 1.87 0.74
C GLN A 146 -10.72 1.84 -0.73
N ARG A 147 -11.68 1.80 -1.66
CA ARG A 147 -11.38 1.89 -3.09
C ARG A 147 -10.82 3.27 -3.49
N VAL A 148 -11.25 4.37 -2.85
CA VAL A 148 -10.60 5.68 -3.02
C VAL A 148 -9.16 5.65 -2.51
N ALA A 149 -8.90 5.04 -1.34
CA ALA A 149 -7.55 4.90 -0.81
C ALA A 149 -6.65 4.06 -1.75
N LEU A 150 -7.19 2.98 -2.32
CA LEU A 150 -6.51 2.17 -3.33
C LEU A 150 -6.20 2.98 -4.61
N ALA A 151 -7.19 3.69 -5.16
CA ALA A 151 -6.99 4.56 -6.32
C ALA A 151 -5.93 5.64 -6.06
N ARG A 152 -5.94 6.27 -4.87
CA ARG A 152 -4.92 7.23 -4.44
C ARG A 152 -3.51 6.64 -4.44
N ALA A 153 -3.36 5.41 -3.96
CA ALA A 153 -2.08 4.71 -3.94
C ALA A 153 -1.60 4.36 -5.36
N LEU A 154 -2.49 3.80 -6.20
CA LEU A 154 -2.18 3.40 -7.58
C LEU A 154 -1.88 4.58 -8.50
N ALA A 155 -2.55 5.73 -8.31
CA ALA A 155 -2.29 6.97 -9.07
C ALA A 155 -0.82 7.42 -8.96
N MET A 156 -0.17 7.12 -7.85
CA MET A 156 1.25 7.40 -7.66
C MET A 156 2.16 6.49 -8.49
N LYS A 157 1.64 5.43 -9.12
CA LYS A 157 2.41 4.41 -9.88
C LYS A 157 3.61 3.93 -9.07
N PRO A 158 3.38 3.34 -7.89
CA PRO A 158 4.47 2.87 -7.04
C PRO A 158 5.13 1.63 -7.62
N ASP A 159 6.42 1.41 -7.31
CA ASP A 159 7.10 0.16 -7.65
C ASP A 159 6.52 -1.02 -6.86
N VAL A 160 6.06 -0.77 -5.62
CA VAL A 160 5.37 -1.77 -4.78
C VAL A 160 4.19 -1.14 -4.06
N LEU A 161 3.06 -1.84 -4.06
CA LEU A 161 1.89 -1.51 -3.26
C LEU A 161 1.87 -2.36 -1.98
N LEU A 162 1.83 -1.70 -0.84
CA LEU A 162 1.75 -2.31 0.49
C LEU A 162 0.28 -2.26 0.97
N LEU A 163 -0.30 -3.41 1.27
CA LEU A 163 -1.71 -3.55 1.68
C LEU A 163 -1.77 -4.13 3.10
N ASP A 164 -2.10 -3.28 4.08
CA ASP A 164 -2.17 -3.66 5.49
C ASP A 164 -3.62 -3.92 5.89
N GLU A 165 -4.05 -5.18 5.81
CA GLU A 165 -5.41 -5.64 6.12
C GLU A 165 -6.52 -4.79 5.45
N PRO A 166 -6.52 -4.64 4.13
CA PRO A 166 -7.34 -3.65 3.42
C PRO A 166 -8.85 -3.86 3.54
N THR A 167 -9.31 -5.01 4.03
CA THR A 167 -10.74 -5.37 4.13
C THR A 167 -11.21 -5.61 5.56
N SER A 168 -10.31 -5.66 6.55
CA SER A 168 -10.64 -6.06 7.93
C SER A 168 -11.55 -5.07 8.67
N ALA A 169 -11.62 -3.81 8.24
CA ALA A 169 -12.51 -2.78 8.82
C ALA A 169 -13.85 -2.63 8.05
N LEU A 170 -14.16 -3.56 7.14
CA LEU A 170 -15.35 -3.50 6.29
C LEU A 170 -16.43 -4.48 6.73
N ASP A 171 -17.68 -4.11 6.49
CA ASP A 171 -18.79 -5.04 6.54
C ASP A 171 -18.62 -6.14 5.47
N PRO A 172 -18.97 -7.40 5.75
CA PRO A 172 -18.76 -8.52 4.83
C PRO A 172 -19.32 -8.29 3.41
N GLU A 173 -20.45 -7.59 3.30
CA GLU A 173 -21.09 -7.26 2.01
C GLU A 173 -20.24 -6.33 1.13
N LEU A 174 -19.31 -5.57 1.73
CA LEU A 174 -18.47 -4.59 1.04
C LEU A 174 -17.08 -5.12 0.68
N VAL A 175 -16.68 -6.27 1.20
CA VAL A 175 -15.35 -6.87 1.04
C VAL A 175 -15.08 -7.22 -0.43
N GLY A 176 -16.02 -7.88 -1.10
CA GLY A 176 -15.82 -8.41 -2.45
C GLY A 176 -15.48 -7.36 -3.51
N GLU A 177 -16.02 -6.14 -3.40
CA GLU A 177 -15.70 -5.06 -4.35
C GLU A 177 -14.27 -4.53 -4.17
N VAL A 178 -13.77 -4.51 -2.93
CA VAL A 178 -12.40 -4.09 -2.62
C VAL A 178 -11.41 -5.15 -3.07
N GLU A 179 -11.67 -6.42 -2.76
CA GLU A 179 -10.86 -7.56 -3.18
C GLU A 179 -10.76 -7.65 -4.71
N LYS A 180 -11.88 -7.46 -5.40
CA LYS A 180 -11.90 -7.39 -6.86
C LYS A 180 -10.98 -6.29 -7.38
N SER A 181 -11.03 -5.10 -6.79
CA SER A 181 -10.19 -3.97 -7.22
C SER A 181 -8.69 -4.25 -6.99
N ILE A 182 -8.34 -4.94 -5.89
CA ILE A 182 -6.97 -5.37 -5.61
C ILE A 182 -6.54 -6.46 -6.60
N ALA A 183 -7.39 -7.46 -6.86
CA ALA A 183 -7.12 -8.52 -7.83
C ALA A 183 -6.94 -7.98 -9.26
N ASP A 184 -7.73 -6.99 -9.66
CA ASP A 184 -7.59 -6.33 -10.97
C ASP A 184 -6.27 -5.56 -11.07
N ALA A 185 -5.83 -4.89 -10.00
CA ALA A 185 -4.53 -4.24 -9.92
C ALA A 185 -3.37 -5.27 -9.98
N ALA A 186 -3.49 -6.42 -9.30
CA ALA A 186 -2.53 -7.52 -9.38
C ALA A 186 -2.42 -8.06 -10.81
N LYS A 187 -3.54 -8.34 -11.47
CA LYS A 187 -3.58 -8.80 -12.88
C LYS A 187 -2.97 -7.79 -13.85
N SER A 188 -3.00 -6.50 -13.53
CA SER A 188 -2.34 -5.47 -14.32
C SER A 188 -0.81 -5.41 -14.14
N GLY A 189 -0.23 -6.28 -13.32
CA GLY A 189 1.19 -6.41 -13.08
C GLY A 189 1.74 -5.53 -11.94
N GLN A 190 0.87 -5.02 -11.06
CA GLN A 190 1.32 -4.28 -9.88
C GLN A 190 1.98 -5.22 -8.87
N THR A 191 3.23 -4.97 -8.52
CA THR A 191 3.91 -5.69 -7.44
C THR A 191 3.28 -5.33 -6.09
N MET A 192 2.98 -6.34 -5.26
CA MET A 192 2.28 -6.10 -3.99
C MET A 192 2.85 -6.91 -2.83
N ILE A 193 2.77 -6.34 -1.63
CA ILE A 193 2.87 -7.07 -0.37
C ILE A 193 1.54 -6.91 0.35
N LEU A 194 0.86 -8.02 0.60
CA LEU A 194 -0.48 -8.07 1.18
C LEU A 194 -0.44 -8.71 2.57
N VAL A 195 -0.95 -8.04 3.57
CA VAL A 195 -1.35 -8.65 4.85
C VAL A 195 -2.86 -8.87 4.81
N SER A 196 -3.30 -10.11 4.94
CA SER A 196 -4.72 -10.46 5.02
C SER A 196 -4.91 -11.66 5.92
N HIS A 197 -6.08 -11.71 6.57
CA HIS A 197 -6.57 -12.87 7.34
C HIS A 197 -7.54 -13.72 6.51
N ASP A 198 -8.00 -13.24 5.35
CA ASP A 198 -8.85 -14.00 4.44
C ASP A 198 -7.99 -14.88 3.54
N MET A 199 -7.91 -16.17 3.91
CA MET A 199 -7.12 -17.14 3.16
C MET A 199 -7.68 -17.42 1.76
N ASN A 200 -9.00 -17.29 1.55
CA ASN A 200 -9.59 -17.48 0.22
C ASN A 200 -9.10 -16.39 -0.72
N PHE A 201 -9.12 -15.15 -0.25
CA PHE A 201 -8.58 -14.01 -1.02
C PHE A 201 -7.08 -14.16 -1.25
N VAL A 202 -6.30 -14.54 -0.23
CA VAL A 202 -4.86 -14.80 -0.36
C VAL A 202 -4.59 -15.83 -1.45
N TYR A 203 -5.26 -16.99 -1.44
CA TYR A 203 -5.08 -18.03 -2.47
C TYR A 203 -5.49 -17.56 -3.88
N GLN A 204 -6.40 -16.61 -3.98
CA GLN A 204 -6.85 -16.08 -5.26
C GLN A 204 -5.83 -15.13 -5.90
N VAL A 205 -5.08 -14.36 -5.11
CA VAL A 205 -4.28 -13.25 -5.62
C VAL A 205 -2.77 -13.40 -5.41
N ALA A 206 -2.33 -14.20 -4.44
CA ALA A 206 -0.92 -14.30 -4.07
C ALA A 206 -0.18 -15.33 -4.91
N ASP A 207 0.98 -14.94 -5.43
CA ASP A 207 1.92 -15.83 -6.09
C ASP A 207 2.81 -16.55 -5.06
N LYS A 208 2.99 -15.93 -3.88
CA LYS A 208 3.84 -16.44 -2.80
C LYS A 208 3.25 -16.08 -1.44
N VAL A 209 3.33 -17.02 -0.50
CA VAL A 209 2.91 -16.84 0.89
C VAL A 209 4.12 -16.99 1.82
N LEU A 210 4.24 -16.07 2.79
CA LEU A 210 5.30 -16.03 3.80
C LEU A 210 4.71 -16.01 5.21
#